data_698060b1426e4b9eb23035cf91bce66b
#
_entry.id   698060b1426e4b9eb23035cf91bce66b
#
_cell.length_a   1.000
_cell.length_b   1.000
_cell.length_c   1.000
_cell.angle_alpha   90.00
_cell.angle_beta   90.00
_cell.angle_gamma   90.00
#
_symmetry.space_group_name_H-M   'P 1'
#
loop_
_entity.id
_entity.type
_entity.pdbx_description
1 polymer ?
#
loop_
_entity_poly.entity_id
_entity_poly.type
_entity_poly.pdbx_seq_one_letter_code
_entity_poly.pdbx_strand_id
1 'polypeptide(L)'
;MKNRTVLGIICMILAVAVTFGVAPLVNRLTSDTTPVIRLSAEVKQGSQITDAQIETVEVKTDTLPKEVITQKAQVIGKYAISNLYAGDYFTASKLTDEANTAEDVFASLDGSKVAVSITIDTFAAGLSGKLQNGDIISVIVTDKETGKTSIPAELKYVKVITTTTAGGVDKDCVVKNDDGTYEFPSTVTVLVSTEQAKLLVKYKENSTIQAALVYRGDNEIANKFLTTQDEYLKNTGGVVN
;
A
#
# COMPACT_ATOMS: atom_id res chain seq x y z
N MET A 1 17.83 -74.36 21.24
CA MET A 1 17.92 -73.49 20.00
C MET A 1 16.65 -72.79 19.64
N LYS A 2 15.47 -73.29 19.98
CA LYS A 2 14.14 -72.63 19.58
C LYS A 2 13.92 -71.23 20.17
N ASN A 3 14.46 -70.91 21.34
CA ASN A 3 14.24 -69.63 21.98
C ASN A 3 14.98 -68.42 21.33
N ARG A 4 16.10 -68.62 20.66
CA ARG A 4 16.86 -67.58 19.99
C ARG A 4 16.19 -67.08 18.73
N THR A 5 15.62 -67.97 17.96
CA THR A 5 14.86 -67.61 16.72
C THR A 5 13.55 -66.89 17.05
N VAL A 6 12.85 -67.37 18.10
CA VAL A 6 11.62 -66.69 18.59
C VAL A 6 11.93 -65.30 19.10
N LEU A 7 13.01 -65.11 19.85
CA LEU A 7 13.46 -63.80 20.32
C LEU A 7 13.78 -62.83 19.15
N GLY A 8 14.46 -63.37 18.12
CA GLY A 8 14.77 -62.58 16.93
C GLY A 8 13.49 -62.09 16.17
N ILE A 9 12.49 -62.98 16.06
CA ILE A 9 11.20 -62.63 15.43
C ILE A 9 10.46 -61.55 16.26
N ILE A 10 10.45 -61.69 17.59
CA ILE A 10 9.84 -60.68 18.47
C ILE A 10 10.53 -59.33 18.36
N CYS A 11 11.87 -59.31 18.32
CA CYS A 11 12.62 -58.05 18.11
C CYS A 11 12.33 -57.40 16.77
N MET A 12 12.18 -58.21 15.72
CA MET A 12 11.85 -57.70 14.40
C MET A 12 10.42 -57.09 14.34
N ILE A 13 9.44 -57.75 14.95
CA ILE A 13 8.06 -57.24 15.06
C ILE A 13 8.04 -55.96 15.88
N LEU A 14 8.75 -55.89 17.01
CA LEU A 14 8.88 -54.69 17.83
C LEU A 14 9.55 -53.54 17.04
N ALA A 15 10.61 -53.80 16.31
CA ALA A 15 11.28 -52.79 15.49
C ALA A 15 10.34 -52.24 14.42
N VAL A 16 9.58 -53.08 13.73
CA VAL A 16 8.57 -52.66 12.74
C VAL A 16 7.46 -51.84 13.42
N ALA A 17 6.96 -52.31 14.57
CA ALA A 17 5.89 -51.59 15.29
C ALA A 17 6.37 -50.22 15.80
N VAL A 18 7.61 -50.07 16.23
CA VAL A 18 8.18 -48.79 16.65
C VAL A 18 8.41 -47.90 15.43
N THR A 19 8.99 -48.42 14.35
CA THR A 19 9.32 -47.61 13.16
C THR A 19 8.06 -47.11 12.42
N PHE A 20 7.04 -47.95 12.27
CA PHE A 20 5.83 -47.60 11.49
C PHE A 20 4.63 -47.20 12.34
N GLY A 21 4.63 -47.49 13.63
CA GLY A 21 3.54 -47.14 14.55
C GLY A 21 3.90 -45.98 15.48
N VAL A 22 4.93 -46.15 16.30
CA VAL A 22 5.23 -45.17 17.35
C VAL A 22 5.94 -43.92 16.80
N ALA A 23 6.92 -44.09 15.92
CA ALA A 23 7.70 -42.97 15.40
C ALA A 23 6.84 -41.91 14.62
N PRO A 24 5.93 -42.28 13.69
CA PRO A 24 5.07 -41.33 13.06
C PRO A 24 4.04 -40.68 14.02
N LEU A 25 3.60 -41.43 15.06
CA LEU A 25 2.70 -40.89 16.06
C LEU A 25 3.40 -39.85 16.95
N VAL A 26 4.61 -40.12 17.40
CA VAL A 26 5.44 -39.17 18.16
C VAL A 26 5.74 -37.93 17.30
N ASN A 27 6.09 -38.11 16.03
CA ASN A 27 6.37 -37.02 15.13
C ASN A 27 5.15 -36.11 14.90
N ARG A 28 3.93 -36.68 14.87
CA ARG A 28 2.70 -35.91 14.81
C ARG A 28 2.37 -35.16 16.12
N LEU A 29 2.66 -35.78 17.25
CA LEU A 29 2.38 -35.19 18.57
C LEU A 29 3.42 -34.13 19.00
N THR A 30 4.63 -34.19 18.45
CA THR A 30 5.71 -33.20 18.71
C THR A 30 5.87 -32.13 17.64
N SER A 31 5.08 -32.19 16.57
CA SER A 31 5.05 -31.13 15.57
C SER A 31 4.14 -30.02 16.06
N ASP A 32 4.70 -29.02 16.77
CA ASP A 32 4.00 -27.79 17.05
C ASP A 32 3.72 -27.07 15.74
N THR A 33 2.47 -27.18 15.26
CA THR A 33 1.97 -26.44 14.10
C THR A 33 1.02 -25.35 14.57
N THR A 34 1.07 -24.23 13.90
CA THR A 34 0.16 -23.11 14.14
C THR A 34 -0.65 -22.84 12.87
N PRO A 35 -1.99 -22.74 12.96
CA PRO A 35 -2.80 -22.32 11.84
C PRO A 35 -2.50 -20.85 11.54
N VAL A 36 -2.13 -20.55 10.31
CA VAL A 36 -1.84 -19.18 9.85
C VAL A 36 -2.62 -18.85 8.59
N ILE A 37 -2.88 -17.58 8.42
CA ILE A 37 -3.55 -17.05 7.25
C ILE A 37 -2.52 -16.70 6.18
N ARG A 38 -2.78 -17.18 4.97
CA ARG A 38 -1.92 -16.96 3.80
C ARG A 38 -2.76 -16.55 2.61
N LEU A 39 -2.18 -15.76 1.69
CA LEU A 39 -2.83 -15.44 0.42
C LEU A 39 -2.90 -16.66 -0.51
N SER A 40 -4.07 -16.89 -1.10
CA SER A 40 -4.31 -17.87 -2.16
C SER A 40 -4.18 -17.26 -3.56
N ALA A 41 -4.29 -15.93 -3.70
CA ALA A 41 -4.24 -15.20 -4.95
C ALA A 41 -3.50 -13.86 -4.77
N GLU A 42 -3.03 -13.26 -5.87
CA GLU A 42 -2.39 -11.94 -5.85
C GLU A 42 -3.38 -10.86 -5.39
N VAL A 43 -2.90 -9.94 -4.54
CA VAL A 43 -3.61 -8.71 -4.13
C VAL A 43 -2.73 -7.52 -4.44
N LYS A 44 -3.24 -6.59 -5.24
CA LYS A 44 -2.52 -5.36 -5.60
C LYS A 44 -2.53 -4.38 -4.42
N GLN A 45 -1.50 -3.53 -4.38
CA GLN A 45 -1.45 -2.40 -3.45
C GLN A 45 -2.75 -1.59 -3.49
N GLY A 46 -3.24 -1.19 -2.32
CA GLY A 46 -4.48 -0.43 -2.16
C GLY A 46 -5.76 -1.26 -2.28
N SER A 47 -5.70 -2.53 -2.71
CA SER A 47 -6.88 -3.37 -2.81
C SER A 47 -7.30 -3.94 -1.45
N GLN A 48 -8.60 -4.01 -1.22
CA GLN A 48 -9.17 -4.63 -0.03
C GLN A 48 -9.03 -6.16 -0.08
N ILE A 49 -8.65 -6.75 1.04
CA ILE A 49 -8.50 -8.21 1.18
C ILE A 49 -9.84 -8.82 1.53
N THR A 50 -10.24 -9.81 0.72
CA THR A 50 -11.50 -10.54 0.87
C THR A 50 -11.27 -11.98 1.33
N ASP A 51 -12.28 -12.62 1.93
CA ASP A 51 -12.19 -14.03 2.38
C ASP A 51 -11.87 -14.99 1.24
N ALA A 52 -12.27 -14.69 0.00
CA ALA A 52 -11.98 -15.51 -1.18
C ALA A 52 -10.49 -15.55 -1.58
N GLN A 53 -9.70 -14.58 -1.13
CA GLN A 53 -8.27 -14.45 -1.45
C GLN A 53 -7.36 -15.03 -0.38
N ILE A 54 -7.92 -15.58 0.70
CA ILE A 54 -7.14 -16.08 1.81
C ILE A 54 -7.44 -17.56 2.09
N GLU A 55 -6.43 -18.26 2.59
CA GLU A 55 -6.55 -19.64 3.05
C GLU A 55 -5.88 -19.81 4.42
N THR A 56 -6.34 -20.81 5.18
CA THR A 56 -5.71 -21.19 6.44
C THR A 56 -4.84 -22.41 6.19
N VAL A 57 -3.58 -22.34 6.60
CA VAL A 57 -2.61 -23.46 6.45
C VAL A 57 -1.96 -23.74 7.78
N GLU A 58 -1.68 -25.02 8.03
CA GLU A 58 -0.92 -25.47 9.20
C GLU A 58 0.58 -25.40 8.88
N VAL A 59 1.32 -24.59 9.63
CA VAL A 59 2.77 -24.40 9.43
C VAL A 59 3.50 -24.65 10.73
N LYS A 60 4.72 -25.20 10.65
CA LYS A 60 5.55 -25.40 11.84
C LYS A 60 5.84 -24.07 12.52
N THR A 61 5.56 -24.02 13.81
CA THR A 61 5.64 -22.77 14.62
C THR A 61 7.03 -22.15 14.60
N ASP A 62 8.08 -22.96 14.58
CA ASP A 62 9.49 -22.53 14.56
C ASP A 62 9.94 -21.90 13.23
N THR A 63 9.16 -22.10 12.15
CA THR A 63 9.45 -21.54 10.82
C THR A 63 8.69 -20.24 10.54
N LEU A 64 7.79 -19.84 11.44
CA LEU A 64 6.94 -18.65 11.24
C LEU A 64 7.65 -17.35 11.64
N PRO A 65 7.46 -16.26 10.88
CA PRO A 65 7.82 -14.93 11.35
C PRO A 65 7.10 -14.59 12.66
N LYS A 66 7.76 -13.87 13.57
CA LYS A 66 7.21 -13.56 14.91
C LYS A 66 5.90 -12.77 14.90
N GLU A 67 5.63 -12.03 13.83
CA GLU A 67 4.49 -11.08 13.72
C GLU A 67 3.41 -11.55 12.73
N VAL A 68 3.37 -12.87 12.44
CA VAL A 68 2.36 -13.43 11.54
C VAL A 68 0.97 -13.36 12.15
N ILE A 69 0.02 -12.88 11.37
CA ILE A 69 -1.39 -12.84 11.74
C ILE A 69 -2.01 -14.22 11.55
N THR A 70 -2.66 -14.72 12.62
CA THR A 70 -3.28 -16.05 12.66
C THR A 70 -4.81 -16.01 12.59
N GLN A 71 -5.42 -14.82 12.70
CA GLN A 71 -6.87 -14.66 12.75
C GLN A 71 -7.40 -13.97 11.50
N LYS A 72 -8.34 -14.58 10.79
CA LYS A 72 -8.98 -14.02 9.59
C LYS A 72 -9.59 -12.64 9.82
N ALA A 73 -10.21 -12.43 11.00
CA ALA A 73 -10.82 -11.15 11.33
C ALA A 73 -9.86 -9.95 11.38
N GLN A 74 -8.56 -10.21 11.52
CA GLN A 74 -7.53 -9.17 11.50
C GLN A 74 -7.02 -8.85 10.08
N VAL A 75 -7.46 -9.59 9.07
CA VAL A 75 -7.02 -9.47 7.68
C VAL A 75 -8.15 -9.05 6.76
N ILE A 76 -9.34 -9.68 6.92
CA ILE A 76 -10.49 -9.42 6.06
C ILE A 76 -10.97 -7.97 6.26
N GLY A 77 -11.18 -7.28 5.13
CA GLY A 77 -11.62 -5.89 5.12
C GLY A 77 -10.50 -4.87 5.20
N LYS A 78 -9.26 -5.29 5.53
CA LYS A 78 -8.08 -4.41 5.47
C LYS A 78 -7.55 -4.28 4.05
N TYR A 79 -6.73 -3.28 3.83
CA TYR A 79 -6.14 -2.96 2.53
C TYR A 79 -4.65 -3.30 2.50
N ALA A 80 -4.17 -3.76 1.36
CA ALA A 80 -2.75 -4.08 1.17
C ALA A 80 -1.91 -2.81 1.00
N ILE A 81 -0.86 -2.62 1.81
CA ILE A 81 0.06 -1.47 1.71
C ILE A 81 0.98 -1.59 0.48
N SER A 82 1.22 -2.81 0.00
CA SER A 82 2.05 -3.12 -1.17
C SER A 82 1.43 -4.28 -1.94
N ASN A 83 1.95 -4.56 -3.14
CA ASN A 83 1.55 -5.78 -3.86
C ASN A 83 1.91 -7.01 -3.01
N LEU A 84 0.93 -7.89 -2.82
CA LEU A 84 1.06 -9.15 -2.11
C LEU A 84 0.80 -10.31 -3.07
N TYR A 85 1.54 -11.39 -2.93
CA TYR A 85 1.49 -12.52 -3.85
C TYR A 85 0.93 -13.78 -3.19
N ALA A 86 0.42 -14.70 -4.00
CA ALA A 86 -0.03 -15.99 -3.51
C ALA A 86 1.08 -16.70 -2.70
N GLY A 87 0.74 -17.19 -1.52
CA GLY A 87 1.68 -17.77 -0.57
C GLY A 87 2.26 -16.80 0.48
N ASP A 88 2.04 -15.48 0.33
CA ASP A 88 2.46 -14.49 1.33
C ASP A 88 1.70 -14.65 2.65
N TYR A 89 2.43 -14.53 3.76
CA TYR A 89 1.86 -14.39 5.10
C TYR A 89 1.55 -12.92 5.39
N PHE A 90 0.51 -12.71 6.18
CA PHE A 90 0.13 -11.39 6.65
C PHE A 90 0.86 -11.01 7.93
N THR A 91 1.36 -9.78 7.96
CA THR A 91 1.86 -9.08 9.15
C THR A 91 1.15 -7.73 9.25
N ALA A 92 1.12 -7.15 10.45
CA ALA A 92 0.51 -5.83 10.64
C ALA A 92 1.12 -4.76 9.70
N SER A 93 2.42 -4.86 9.40
CA SER A 93 3.14 -3.95 8.52
C SER A 93 2.76 -4.03 7.03
N LYS A 94 2.03 -5.07 6.62
CA LYS A 94 1.54 -5.24 5.24
C LYS A 94 0.11 -4.76 5.04
N LEU A 95 -0.59 -4.37 6.12
CA LEU A 95 -2.01 -4.07 6.14
C LEU A 95 -2.29 -2.68 6.68
N THR A 96 -3.34 -2.05 6.17
CA THR A 96 -3.89 -0.79 6.70
C THR A 96 -5.41 -0.87 6.77
N ASP A 97 -6.01 -0.11 7.69
CA ASP A 97 -7.45 0.07 7.78
C ASP A 97 -7.96 1.15 6.82
N GLU A 98 -7.07 1.97 6.28
CA GLU A 98 -7.42 3.05 5.38
C GLU A 98 -7.47 2.55 3.93
N ALA A 99 -8.58 2.83 3.28
CA ALA A 99 -8.70 2.71 1.84
C ALA A 99 -7.64 3.55 1.12
N ASN A 100 -6.91 2.96 0.19
CA ASN A 100 -5.77 3.61 -0.44
C ASN A 100 -5.85 3.59 -1.97
N THR A 101 -7.02 3.25 -2.54
CA THR A 101 -7.29 3.44 -3.97
C THR A 101 -7.84 4.84 -4.22
N ALA A 102 -7.70 5.33 -5.45
CA ALA A 102 -8.29 6.62 -5.84
C ALA A 102 -9.81 6.60 -5.68
N GLU A 103 -10.47 5.50 -6.05
CA GLU A 103 -11.91 5.30 -5.92
C GLU A 103 -12.37 5.37 -4.46
N ASP A 104 -11.62 4.76 -3.54
CA ASP A 104 -11.95 4.79 -2.13
C ASP A 104 -11.82 6.22 -1.56
N VAL A 105 -10.79 6.97 -1.97
CA VAL A 105 -10.64 8.37 -1.58
C VAL A 105 -11.81 9.20 -2.12
N PHE A 106 -12.21 9.00 -3.39
CA PHE A 106 -13.37 9.70 -3.96
C PHE A 106 -14.67 9.35 -3.25
N ALA A 107 -14.88 8.07 -2.91
CA ALA A 107 -16.06 7.61 -2.17
C ALA A 107 -16.11 8.12 -0.72
N SER A 108 -14.97 8.43 -0.12
CA SER A 108 -14.86 8.94 1.26
C SER A 108 -14.98 10.46 1.37
N LEU A 109 -15.13 11.20 0.26
CA LEU A 109 -15.28 12.65 0.31
C LEU A 109 -16.58 13.05 1.00
N ASP A 110 -16.47 13.79 2.11
CA ASP A 110 -17.57 14.27 2.93
C ASP A 110 -17.85 15.79 2.79
N GLY A 111 -17.12 16.44 1.86
CA GLY A 111 -17.20 17.88 1.61
C GLY A 111 -16.21 18.72 2.43
N SER A 112 -15.50 18.14 3.39
CA SER A 112 -14.44 18.84 4.14
C SER A 112 -13.18 19.06 3.27
N LYS A 113 -12.94 18.15 2.35
CA LYS A 113 -11.88 18.23 1.33
C LYS A 113 -12.47 17.98 -0.06
N VAL A 114 -11.73 18.39 -1.07
CA VAL A 114 -12.09 18.24 -2.48
C VAL A 114 -10.92 17.63 -3.26
N ALA A 115 -11.25 16.88 -4.30
CA ALA A 115 -10.27 16.37 -5.25
C ALA A 115 -10.12 17.36 -6.41
N VAL A 116 -8.90 17.77 -6.73
CA VAL A 116 -8.59 18.68 -7.82
C VAL A 116 -7.47 18.12 -8.67
N SER A 117 -7.68 18.09 -10.00
CA SER A 117 -6.65 17.69 -10.94
C SER A 117 -5.88 18.90 -11.44
N ILE A 118 -4.57 18.81 -11.40
CA ILE A 118 -3.63 19.79 -11.96
C ILE A 118 -2.89 19.19 -13.14
N THR A 119 -2.78 19.95 -14.24
CA THR A 119 -2.01 19.51 -15.42
C THR A 119 -0.52 19.57 -15.15
N ILE A 120 0.21 18.57 -15.60
CA ILE A 120 1.67 18.52 -15.61
C ILE A 120 2.14 19.05 -16.96
N ASP A 121 2.66 20.27 -16.99
CA ASP A 121 3.02 20.95 -18.24
C ASP A 121 4.27 20.33 -18.90
N THR A 122 5.17 19.75 -18.10
CA THR A 122 6.38 19.06 -18.58
C THR A 122 6.61 17.78 -17.80
N PHE A 123 7.31 16.85 -18.41
CA PHE A 123 7.66 15.57 -17.76
C PHE A 123 8.40 15.77 -16.41
N ALA A 124 9.30 16.76 -16.37
CA ALA A 124 10.04 17.09 -15.15
C ALA A 124 9.15 17.67 -14.06
N ALA A 125 8.10 18.44 -14.40
CA ALA A 125 7.19 19.08 -13.45
C ALA A 125 6.38 18.06 -12.62
N GLY A 126 6.15 16.85 -13.17
CA GLY A 126 5.47 15.74 -12.51
C GLY A 126 6.41 14.66 -11.97
N LEU A 127 7.60 15.02 -11.51
CA LEU A 127 8.61 14.09 -11.00
C LEU A 127 8.95 12.97 -12.00
N SER A 128 9.01 13.33 -13.30
CA SER A 128 9.28 12.38 -14.37
C SER A 128 8.35 11.16 -14.38
N GLY A 129 7.06 11.39 -14.13
CA GLY A 129 6.03 10.36 -14.14
C GLY A 129 6.14 9.35 -12.98
N LYS A 130 6.81 9.72 -11.90
CA LYS A 130 7.04 8.84 -10.74
C LYS A 130 6.14 9.12 -9.53
N LEU A 131 5.23 10.09 -9.63
CA LEU A 131 4.25 10.33 -8.57
C LEU A 131 3.27 9.16 -8.50
N GLN A 132 2.85 8.83 -7.29
CA GLN A 132 1.96 7.70 -7.00
C GLN A 132 0.88 8.11 -6.00
N ASN A 133 -0.20 7.32 -5.95
CA ASN A 133 -1.20 7.45 -4.91
C ASN A 133 -0.56 7.39 -3.50
N GLY A 134 -1.03 8.26 -2.62
CA GLY A 134 -0.53 8.37 -1.24
C GLY A 134 0.72 9.25 -1.07
N ASP A 135 1.36 9.69 -2.14
CA ASP A 135 2.50 10.61 -2.05
C ASP A 135 2.09 11.92 -1.38
N ILE A 136 2.97 12.44 -0.54
CA ILE A 136 2.90 13.81 -0.06
C ILE A 136 3.85 14.66 -0.88
N ILE A 137 3.32 15.68 -1.53
CA ILE A 137 4.08 16.60 -2.38
C ILE A 137 4.04 18.02 -1.83
N SER A 138 5.05 18.82 -2.17
CA SER A 138 5.00 20.28 -2.13
C SER A 138 4.76 20.82 -3.53
N VAL A 139 3.93 21.84 -3.64
CA VAL A 139 3.70 22.53 -4.89
C VAL A 139 4.63 23.74 -4.99
N ILE A 140 5.56 23.69 -5.95
CA ILE A 140 6.44 24.81 -6.27
C ILE A 140 5.78 25.63 -7.38
N VAL A 141 5.69 26.92 -7.18
CA VAL A 141 5.11 27.84 -8.17
C VAL A 141 6.15 28.86 -8.62
N THR A 142 6.18 29.12 -9.92
CA THR A 142 6.99 30.18 -10.52
C THR A 142 6.06 31.13 -11.25
N ASP A 143 5.94 32.34 -10.76
CA ASP A 143 5.12 33.38 -11.35
C ASP A 143 5.61 33.75 -12.75
N LYS A 144 4.71 33.76 -13.75
CA LYS A 144 5.06 33.97 -15.16
C LYS A 144 5.47 35.42 -15.48
N GLU A 145 5.02 36.39 -14.70
CA GLU A 145 5.33 37.80 -14.92
C GLU A 145 6.64 38.21 -14.25
N THR A 146 6.81 37.80 -12.98
CA THR A 146 7.97 38.23 -12.19
C THR A 146 9.13 37.25 -12.21
N GLY A 147 8.92 36.00 -12.65
CA GLY A 147 9.88 34.92 -12.57
C GLY A 147 10.18 34.44 -11.13
N LYS A 148 9.47 34.95 -10.12
CA LYS A 148 9.70 34.59 -8.73
C LYS A 148 9.19 33.18 -8.44
N THR A 149 10.07 32.36 -7.88
CA THR A 149 9.76 31.00 -7.47
C THR A 149 9.55 30.92 -5.96
N SER A 150 8.50 30.23 -5.52
CA SER A 150 8.19 30.00 -4.10
C SER A 150 7.44 28.68 -3.89
N ILE A 151 7.41 28.24 -2.65
CA ILE A 151 6.50 27.18 -2.17
C ILE A 151 5.47 27.89 -1.29
N PRO A 152 4.21 28.05 -1.75
CA PRO A 152 3.16 28.62 -0.91
C PRO A 152 2.98 27.77 0.34
N ALA A 153 2.91 28.40 1.50
CA ALA A 153 2.78 27.69 2.77
C ALA A 153 1.49 26.86 2.84
N GLU A 154 0.45 27.29 2.14
CA GLU A 154 -0.84 26.61 1.98
C GLU A 154 -0.72 25.31 1.17
N LEU A 155 0.28 25.17 0.32
CA LEU A 155 0.49 24.05 -0.59
C LEU A 155 1.79 23.30 -0.30
N LYS A 156 2.27 23.42 0.93
CA LYS A 156 3.53 22.79 1.36
C LYS A 156 3.40 21.28 1.50
N TYR A 157 2.25 20.79 1.95
CA TYR A 157 1.96 19.36 2.08
C TYR A 157 0.60 19.04 1.49
N VAL A 158 0.61 18.35 0.36
CA VAL A 158 -0.60 17.99 -0.40
C VAL A 158 -0.55 16.51 -0.73
N LYS A 159 -1.65 15.79 -0.49
CA LYS A 159 -1.74 14.34 -0.79
C LYS A 159 -2.12 14.12 -2.25
N VAL A 160 -1.37 13.29 -2.94
CA VAL A 160 -1.71 12.78 -4.28
C VAL A 160 -2.74 11.66 -4.15
N ILE A 161 -3.84 11.74 -4.91
CA ILE A 161 -4.86 10.70 -5.02
C ILE A 161 -4.51 9.75 -6.16
N THR A 162 -4.23 10.31 -7.34
CA THR A 162 -3.89 9.54 -8.53
C THR A 162 -3.13 10.39 -9.53
N THR A 163 -2.45 9.73 -10.45
CA THR A 163 -1.93 10.34 -11.67
C THR A 163 -2.63 9.73 -12.88
N THR A 164 -2.97 10.57 -13.88
CA THR A 164 -3.76 10.15 -15.02
C THR A 164 -3.03 10.49 -16.31
N THR A 165 -3.00 9.57 -17.26
CA THR A 165 -2.39 9.76 -18.59
C THR A 165 -3.25 10.68 -19.45
N ALA A 166 -2.73 11.13 -20.59
CA ALA A 166 -3.48 11.92 -21.56
C ALA A 166 -4.69 11.14 -22.13
N GLY A 167 -4.63 9.82 -22.15
CA GLY A 167 -5.74 8.94 -22.54
C GLY A 167 -6.82 8.75 -21.48
N GLY A 168 -6.69 9.37 -20.29
CA GLY A 168 -7.66 9.27 -19.21
C GLY A 168 -7.56 7.99 -18.39
N VAL A 169 -6.44 7.29 -18.46
CA VAL A 169 -6.21 6.07 -17.67
C VAL A 169 -5.41 6.41 -16.42
N ASP A 170 -5.94 6.02 -15.25
CA ASP A 170 -5.23 6.19 -13.98
C ASP A 170 -4.05 5.22 -13.90
N LYS A 171 -2.88 5.75 -13.66
CA LYS A 171 -1.65 4.96 -13.61
C LYS A 171 -0.63 5.56 -12.64
N ASP A 172 -0.17 4.76 -11.72
CA ASP A 172 0.84 5.15 -10.72
C ASP A 172 2.28 5.15 -11.28
N CYS A 173 2.44 4.97 -12.60
CA CYS A 173 3.76 4.96 -13.22
C CYS A 173 3.68 5.09 -14.75
N VAL A 174 4.83 5.30 -15.36
CA VAL A 174 5.00 5.25 -16.84
C VAL A 174 4.60 3.88 -17.36
N VAL A 175 3.71 3.86 -18.34
CA VAL A 175 3.22 2.62 -18.96
C VAL A 175 3.90 2.41 -20.29
N LYS A 176 4.35 1.19 -20.50
CA LYS A 176 4.78 0.72 -21.82
C LYS A 176 3.59 0.07 -22.51
N ASN A 177 3.19 0.63 -23.65
CA ASN A 177 2.14 0.10 -24.48
C ASN A 177 2.63 -1.15 -25.26
N ASP A 178 1.71 -1.94 -25.79
CA ASP A 178 2.02 -3.15 -26.58
C ASP A 178 2.83 -2.83 -27.85
N ASP A 179 2.69 -1.63 -28.41
CA ASP A 179 3.46 -1.13 -29.54
C ASP A 179 4.88 -0.65 -29.19
N GLY A 180 5.26 -0.74 -27.91
CA GLY A 180 6.55 -0.33 -27.40
C GLY A 180 6.68 1.15 -27.08
N THR A 181 5.63 1.96 -27.29
CA THR A 181 5.58 3.37 -26.88
C THR A 181 5.38 3.48 -25.36
N TYR A 182 5.71 4.66 -24.81
CA TYR A 182 5.51 4.95 -23.40
C TYR A 182 4.45 6.03 -23.24
N GLU A 183 3.47 5.77 -22.37
CA GLU A 183 2.48 6.75 -21.95
C GLU A 183 2.85 7.30 -20.58
N PHE A 184 2.85 8.65 -20.49
CA PHE A 184 3.24 9.37 -19.28
C PHE A 184 2.03 10.03 -18.63
N PRO A 185 2.02 10.14 -17.28
CA PRO A 185 1.02 10.94 -16.60
C PRO A 185 1.04 12.39 -17.09
N SER A 186 -0.13 12.93 -17.39
CA SER A 186 -0.34 14.30 -17.84
C SER A 186 -1.03 15.16 -16.78
N THR A 187 -1.72 14.53 -15.82
CA THR A 187 -2.37 15.19 -14.69
C THR A 187 -2.06 14.50 -13.38
N VAL A 188 -2.09 15.27 -12.29
CA VAL A 188 -2.04 14.78 -10.91
C VAL A 188 -3.31 15.24 -10.21
N THR A 189 -4.06 14.31 -9.63
CA THR A 189 -5.23 14.61 -8.81
C THR A 189 -4.80 14.62 -7.35
N VAL A 190 -5.14 15.67 -6.63
CA VAL A 190 -4.73 15.91 -5.25
C VAL A 190 -5.94 16.11 -4.34
N LEU A 191 -5.79 15.71 -3.07
CA LEU A 191 -6.77 15.93 -2.01
C LEU A 191 -6.42 17.20 -1.24
N VAL A 192 -7.30 18.19 -1.29
CA VAL A 192 -7.05 19.55 -0.78
C VAL A 192 -8.30 20.15 -0.11
N SER A 193 -8.13 21.19 0.68
CA SER A 193 -9.26 22.01 1.11
C SER A 193 -9.79 22.87 -0.06
N THR A 194 -11.00 23.40 0.08
CA THR A 194 -11.58 24.30 -0.91
C THR A 194 -10.69 25.53 -1.17
N GLU A 195 -10.04 26.06 -0.12
CA GLU A 195 -9.15 27.22 -0.26
C GLU A 195 -7.85 26.88 -0.99
N GLN A 196 -7.27 25.73 -0.71
CA GLN A 196 -6.13 25.21 -1.48
C GLN A 196 -6.50 24.97 -2.95
N ALA A 197 -7.70 24.45 -3.21
CA ALA A 197 -8.20 24.24 -4.57
C ALA A 197 -8.26 25.53 -5.38
N LYS A 198 -8.80 26.61 -4.79
CA LYS A 198 -8.82 27.95 -5.41
C LYS A 198 -7.41 28.45 -5.73
N LEU A 199 -6.46 28.25 -4.81
CA LEU A 199 -5.06 28.61 -5.03
C LEU A 199 -4.43 27.84 -6.18
N LEU A 200 -4.65 26.53 -6.25
CA LEU A 200 -4.13 25.69 -7.34
C LEU A 200 -4.64 26.18 -8.70
N VAL A 201 -5.93 26.49 -8.81
CA VAL A 201 -6.53 27.03 -10.04
C VAL A 201 -5.90 28.39 -10.38
N LYS A 202 -5.78 29.31 -9.41
CA LYS A 202 -5.14 30.63 -9.60
C LYS A 202 -3.70 30.50 -10.09
N TYR A 203 -2.92 29.63 -9.47
CA TYR A 203 -1.52 29.40 -9.88
C TYR A 203 -1.39 28.71 -11.24
N LYS A 204 -2.34 27.82 -11.59
CA LYS A 204 -2.35 27.21 -12.92
C LYS A 204 -2.47 28.25 -14.05
N GLU A 205 -3.26 29.29 -13.84
CA GLU A 205 -3.43 30.37 -14.82
C GLU A 205 -2.18 31.29 -14.89
N ASN A 206 -1.68 31.72 -13.75
CA ASN A 206 -0.69 32.81 -13.65
C ASN A 206 0.75 32.34 -13.42
N SER A 207 0.97 31.05 -13.19
CA SER A 207 2.29 30.50 -12.82
C SER A 207 2.54 29.19 -13.53
N THR A 208 3.80 28.75 -13.55
CA THR A 208 4.14 27.36 -13.80
C THR A 208 4.18 26.60 -12.48
N ILE A 209 3.65 25.37 -12.49
CA ILE A 209 3.56 24.51 -11.32
C ILE A 209 4.51 23.32 -11.47
N GLN A 210 5.23 23.01 -10.40
CA GLN A 210 6.06 21.83 -10.32
C GLN A 210 5.80 21.09 -9.00
N ALA A 211 5.63 19.78 -9.07
CA ALA A 211 5.50 18.92 -7.89
C ALA A 211 6.87 18.47 -7.39
N ALA A 212 7.08 18.57 -6.07
CA ALA A 212 8.24 18.02 -5.39
C ALA A 212 7.78 16.96 -4.40
N LEU A 213 8.29 15.72 -4.50
CA LEU A 213 7.99 14.67 -3.56
C LEU A 213 8.60 14.98 -2.20
N VAL A 214 7.78 15.01 -1.16
CA VAL A 214 8.20 15.22 0.23
C VAL A 214 8.32 13.88 0.95
N TYR A 215 7.28 13.04 0.82
CA TYR A 215 7.24 11.77 1.50
C TYR A 215 6.47 10.72 0.70
N ARG A 216 6.96 9.50 0.78
CA ARG A 216 6.30 8.28 0.28
C ARG A 216 6.53 7.17 1.30
N GLY A 217 5.49 6.47 1.71
CA GLY A 217 5.59 5.34 2.63
C GLY A 217 4.36 5.23 3.52
N ASP A 218 4.59 5.00 4.80
CA ASP A 218 3.56 4.75 5.80
C ASP A 218 2.54 5.88 5.95
N ASN A 219 1.25 5.52 6.01
CA ASN A 219 0.15 6.49 6.14
C ASN A 219 0.20 7.27 7.45
N GLU A 220 0.68 6.67 8.56
CA GLU A 220 0.78 7.37 9.84
C GLU A 220 1.73 8.57 9.75
N ILE A 221 2.86 8.38 9.06
CA ILE A 221 3.83 9.47 8.83
C ILE A 221 3.27 10.49 7.82
N ALA A 222 2.64 10.01 6.73
CA ALA A 222 1.98 10.88 5.76
C ALA A 222 0.92 11.77 6.42
N ASN A 223 0.10 11.21 7.31
CA ASN A 223 -0.93 11.95 8.05
C ASN A 223 -0.35 13.01 8.98
N LYS A 224 0.86 12.85 9.51
CA LYS A 224 1.52 13.91 10.31
C LYS A 224 1.81 15.16 9.47
N PHE A 225 2.23 15.00 8.21
CA PHE A 225 2.41 16.12 7.29
C PHE A 225 1.08 16.82 6.99
N LEU A 226 0.02 16.03 6.72
CA LEU A 226 -1.30 16.56 6.42
C LEU A 226 -1.92 17.27 7.62
N THR A 227 -1.79 16.73 8.82
CA THR A 227 -2.24 17.38 10.07
C THR A 227 -1.52 18.72 10.28
N THR A 228 -0.20 18.76 10.06
CA THR A 228 0.57 20.02 10.14
C THR A 228 0.05 21.05 9.13
N GLN A 229 -0.30 20.61 7.92
CA GLN A 229 -0.89 21.50 6.89
C GLN A 229 -2.27 22.01 7.29
N ASP A 230 -3.12 21.11 7.79
CA ASP A 230 -4.49 21.45 8.21
C ASP A 230 -4.48 22.43 9.42
N GLU A 231 -3.54 22.26 10.36
CA GLU A 231 -3.32 23.19 11.48
C GLU A 231 -2.85 24.56 10.99
N TYR A 232 -1.92 24.62 10.05
CA TYR A 232 -1.49 25.88 9.43
C TYR A 232 -2.68 26.62 8.80
N LEU A 233 -3.50 25.92 8.00
CA LEU A 233 -4.66 26.50 7.34
C LEU A 233 -5.72 27.02 8.33
N LYS A 234 -5.95 26.31 9.44
CA LYS A 234 -6.86 26.75 10.52
C LYS A 234 -6.34 28.02 11.19
N ASN A 235 -5.04 28.10 11.50
CA ASN A 235 -4.44 29.22 12.21
C ASN A 235 -4.33 30.50 11.36
N THR A 236 -4.21 30.33 10.04
CA THR A 236 -4.13 31.49 9.10
C THR A 236 -5.49 31.94 8.59
N GLY A 237 -6.58 31.30 9.02
CA GLY A 237 -7.96 31.68 8.63
C GLY A 237 -8.26 31.49 7.14
N GLY A 238 -7.45 30.72 6.44
CA GLY A 238 -7.61 30.51 4.99
C GLY A 238 -7.46 31.82 4.18
N VAL A 239 -6.77 32.83 4.72
CA VAL A 239 -6.63 34.13 4.05
C VAL A 239 -5.78 33.97 2.80
N VAL A 240 -6.45 33.84 1.68
CA VAL A 240 -5.87 34.02 0.35
C VAL A 240 -5.84 35.52 0.08
N ASN A 241 -4.71 36.16 0.30
CA ASN A 241 -4.49 37.53 -0.22
C ASN A 241 -4.20 37.52 -1.72
#